data_2bd8cd1cadfe15c9d79c2f87aae18323
#
_entry.id   2bd8cd1cadfe15c9d79c2f87aae18323
#
_cell.length_a   1.000
_cell.length_b   1.000
_cell.length_c   1.000
_cell.angle_alpha   90.00
_cell.angle_beta   90.00
_cell.angle_gamma   90.00
#
_symmetry.space_group_name_H-M   'P 1'
#
loop_
_entity.id
_entity.type
_entity.pdbx_description
1 polymer ?
#
loop_
_entity_poly.entity_id
_entity_poly.type
_entity_poly.pdbx_seq_one_letter_code
_entity_poly.pdbx_strand_id
1 'polypeptide(L)'
;PLNEDAIDMVINRIIDNASVAIASLERKPVVSAREMALAHPRKNGATVFGINSDQTFDCEWAAWANGTAVRELDFHDTFLAADYSHPGDNIPPILAVAQQKNLSGIDLIRGIITGYEVQVNLVKGICLHEHKIDHIAHLGPSVAAGIGSLLNLDTETIYQSIQQALHTTVSTRQSRKGE
;
A
#
# COMPACT_ATOMS: atom_id res chain seq x y z
N PRO A 1 -4.94 16.20 -17.16
CA PRO A 1 -3.71 15.42 -17.40
C PRO A 1 -2.90 15.35 -16.13
N LEU A 2 -2.27 14.18 -15.86
CA LEU A 2 -1.34 14.03 -14.73
C LEU A 2 -0.07 14.85 -15.01
N ASN A 3 0.56 15.37 -13.96
CA ASN A 3 1.84 16.05 -14.05
C ASN A 3 2.95 15.03 -14.37
N GLU A 4 3.86 15.35 -15.28
CA GLU A 4 4.98 14.49 -15.70
C GLU A 4 5.91 14.17 -14.52
N ASP A 5 6.24 15.15 -13.68
CA ASP A 5 7.08 14.93 -12.48
C ASP A 5 6.43 13.94 -11.49
N ALA A 6 5.11 13.97 -11.38
CA ALA A 6 4.37 13.03 -10.53
C ALA A 6 4.38 11.61 -11.13
N ILE A 7 4.31 11.48 -12.45
CA ILE A 7 4.43 10.19 -13.15
C ILE A 7 5.82 9.60 -12.91
N ASP A 8 6.87 10.37 -13.12
CA ASP A 8 8.26 9.94 -12.91
C ASP A 8 8.51 9.55 -11.45
N MET A 9 7.97 10.33 -10.51
CA MET A 9 8.03 9.99 -9.09
C MET A 9 7.40 8.63 -8.82
N VAL A 10 6.19 8.36 -9.33
CA VAL A 10 5.51 7.07 -9.11
C VAL A 10 6.31 5.92 -9.71
N ILE A 11 6.85 6.07 -10.92
CA ILE A 11 7.68 5.04 -11.55
C ILE A 11 8.88 4.72 -10.66
N ASN A 12 9.59 5.74 -10.19
CA ASN A 12 10.73 5.56 -9.30
C ASN A 12 10.34 4.87 -7.99
N ARG A 13 9.18 5.21 -7.40
CA ARG A 13 8.68 4.57 -6.18
C ARG A 13 8.26 3.12 -6.38
N ILE A 14 7.71 2.77 -7.54
CA ILE A 14 7.43 1.37 -7.88
C ILE A 14 8.73 0.57 -7.99
N ILE A 15 9.76 1.12 -8.62
CA ILE A 15 11.08 0.47 -8.75
C ILE A 15 11.72 0.27 -7.38
N ASP A 16 11.73 1.30 -6.53
CA ASP A 16 12.23 1.24 -5.15
C ASP A 16 11.49 0.15 -4.36
N ASN A 17 10.18 0.19 -4.39
CA ASN A 17 9.30 -0.76 -3.69
C ASN A 17 9.58 -2.22 -4.12
N ALA A 18 9.65 -2.46 -5.43
CA ALA A 18 9.98 -3.78 -5.97
C ALA A 18 11.38 -4.25 -5.58
N SER A 19 12.36 -3.35 -5.58
CA SER A 19 13.74 -3.66 -5.23
C SER A 19 13.87 -4.09 -3.77
N VAL A 20 13.22 -3.37 -2.85
CA VAL A 20 13.20 -3.72 -1.42
C VAL A 20 12.46 -5.03 -1.19
N ALA A 21 11.33 -5.25 -1.87
CA ALA A 21 10.58 -6.50 -1.78
C ALA A 21 11.43 -7.71 -2.23
N ILE A 22 12.13 -7.60 -3.36
CA ILE A 22 13.01 -8.67 -3.87
C ILE A 22 14.16 -8.94 -2.90
N ALA A 23 14.76 -7.91 -2.31
CA ALA A 23 15.85 -8.06 -1.35
C ALA A 23 15.41 -8.77 -0.04
N SER A 24 14.12 -8.78 0.27
CA SER A 24 13.56 -9.37 1.48
C SER A 24 13.03 -10.80 1.34
N LEU A 25 13.07 -11.39 0.13
CA LEU A 25 12.36 -12.64 -0.21
C LEU A 25 12.70 -13.83 0.70
N GLU A 26 13.91 -13.91 1.22
CA GLU A 26 14.35 -15.00 2.08
C GLU A 26 14.06 -14.74 3.58
N ARG A 27 13.47 -13.60 3.91
CA ARG A 27 13.13 -13.27 5.30
C ARG A 27 11.93 -14.07 5.76
N LYS A 28 11.99 -14.59 7.00
CA LYS A 28 10.96 -15.47 7.54
C LYS A 28 9.53 -14.92 7.47
N PRO A 29 9.25 -13.66 7.82
CA PRO A 29 7.90 -13.11 7.69
C PRO A 29 7.42 -13.08 6.23
N VAL A 30 8.33 -12.80 5.29
CA VAL A 30 8.01 -12.73 3.86
C VAL A 30 7.71 -14.12 3.29
N VAL A 31 8.49 -15.14 3.68
CA VAL A 31 8.21 -16.54 3.33
C VAL A 31 6.84 -16.95 3.82
N SER A 32 6.52 -16.71 5.09
CA SER A 32 5.19 -17.04 5.64
C SER A 32 4.04 -16.30 4.94
N ALA A 33 4.24 -15.03 4.59
CA ALA A 33 3.22 -14.26 3.87
C ALA A 33 2.98 -14.79 2.44
N ARG A 34 4.05 -15.25 1.74
CA ARG A 34 3.93 -15.91 0.43
C ARG A 34 3.21 -17.27 0.53
N GLU A 35 3.52 -18.05 1.55
CA GLU A 35 2.82 -19.32 1.79
C GLU A 35 1.32 -19.11 2.00
N MET A 36 0.93 -18.04 2.68
CA MET A 36 -0.47 -17.68 2.84
C MET A 36 -1.10 -17.30 1.50
N ALA A 37 -0.43 -16.50 0.66
CA ALA A 37 -0.92 -16.15 -0.66
C ALA A 37 -1.11 -17.40 -1.55
N LEU A 38 -0.18 -18.36 -1.50
CA LEU A 38 -0.28 -19.64 -2.23
C LEU A 38 -1.53 -20.45 -1.90
N ALA A 39 -2.11 -20.28 -0.72
CA ALA A 39 -3.36 -20.91 -0.34
C ALA A 39 -4.62 -20.26 -0.96
N HIS A 40 -4.46 -19.11 -1.64
CA HIS A 40 -5.57 -18.35 -2.20
C HIS A 40 -5.38 -18.04 -3.70
N PRO A 41 -5.24 -19.08 -4.54
CA PRO A 41 -5.05 -18.90 -5.97
C PRO A 41 -6.30 -18.33 -6.62
N ARG A 42 -6.11 -17.42 -7.57
CA ARG A 42 -7.19 -16.80 -8.33
C ARG A 42 -6.76 -16.62 -9.80
N LYS A 43 -7.54 -17.18 -10.72
CA LYS A 43 -7.35 -16.91 -12.16
C LYS A 43 -7.57 -15.41 -12.43
N ASN A 44 -6.67 -14.81 -13.18
CA ASN A 44 -6.66 -13.36 -13.45
C ASN A 44 -6.62 -12.51 -12.14
N GLY A 45 -5.91 -13.00 -11.16
CA GLY A 45 -5.64 -12.29 -9.91
C GLY A 45 -4.40 -11.40 -10.00
N ALA A 46 -3.79 -11.15 -8.85
CA ALA A 46 -2.57 -10.37 -8.70
C ALA A 46 -1.33 -11.26 -8.54
N THR A 47 -0.16 -10.75 -8.91
CA THR A 47 1.13 -11.44 -8.77
C THR A 47 1.77 -11.20 -7.41
N VAL A 48 2.64 -12.11 -6.99
CA VAL A 48 3.39 -12.01 -5.74
C VAL A 48 4.89 -12.10 -6.05
N PHE A 49 5.68 -11.19 -5.47
CA PHE A 49 7.14 -11.20 -5.61
C PHE A 49 7.72 -12.55 -5.14
N GLY A 50 8.61 -13.10 -5.96
CA GLY A 50 9.25 -14.40 -5.70
C GLY A 50 8.42 -15.62 -6.10
N ILE A 51 7.26 -15.45 -6.72
CA ILE A 51 6.43 -16.50 -7.32
C ILE A 51 6.38 -16.27 -8.83
N ASN A 52 6.29 -17.37 -9.60
CA ASN A 52 6.19 -17.27 -11.06
C ASN A 52 4.93 -16.48 -11.47
N SER A 53 5.05 -15.57 -12.42
CA SER A 53 3.99 -14.65 -12.84
C SER A 53 2.79 -15.30 -13.55
N ASP A 54 2.87 -16.58 -13.92
CA ASP A 54 1.75 -17.37 -14.42
C ASP A 54 0.81 -17.83 -13.29
N GLN A 55 1.26 -17.77 -12.04
CA GLN A 55 0.47 -18.01 -10.84
C GLN A 55 -0.04 -16.69 -10.30
N THR A 56 -1.35 -16.57 -10.18
CA THR A 56 -1.99 -15.36 -9.67
C THR A 56 -2.92 -15.67 -8.51
N PHE A 57 -3.14 -14.68 -7.64
CA PHE A 57 -3.78 -14.83 -6.34
C PHE A 57 -4.85 -13.76 -6.14
N ASP A 58 -5.74 -13.96 -5.17
CA ASP A 58 -6.64 -12.90 -4.74
C ASP A 58 -5.87 -11.65 -4.32
N CYS A 59 -6.35 -10.48 -4.73
CA CYS A 59 -5.62 -9.22 -4.53
C CYS A 59 -5.33 -8.90 -3.07
N GLU A 60 -6.18 -9.33 -2.14
CA GLU A 60 -5.99 -9.16 -0.71
C GLU A 60 -4.73 -9.90 -0.22
N TRP A 61 -4.56 -11.14 -0.65
CA TRP A 61 -3.40 -11.95 -0.25
C TRP A 61 -2.14 -11.59 -1.00
N ALA A 62 -2.26 -11.16 -2.26
CA ALA A 62 -1.13 -10.59 -2.99
C ALA A 62 -0.66 -9.27 -2.36
N ALA A 63 -1.59 -8.39 -1.96
CA ALA A 63 -1.27 -7.17 -1.23
C ALA A 63 -0.60 -7.45 0.12
N TRP A 64 -1.10 -8.44 0.86
CA TRP A 64 -0.51 -8.90 2.12
C TRP A 64 0.92 -9.38 1.94
N ALA A 65 1.15 -10.29 0.99
CA ALA A 65 2.48 -10.86 0.75
C ALA A 65 3.49 -9.81 0.26
N ASN A 66 3.09 -9.00 -0.72
CA ASN A 66 3.94 -7.96 -1.29
C ASN A 66 4.18 -6.82 -0.28
N GLY A 67 3.17 -6.42 0.48
CA GLY A 67 3.29 -5.43 1.53
C GLY A 67 4.25 -5.86 2.63
N THR A 68 4.17 -7.13 3.05
CA THR A 68 5.13 -7.71 4.01
C THR A 68 6.55 -7.68 3.46
N ALA A 69 6.74 -8.02 2.16
CA ALA A 69 8.05 -8.01 1.52
C ALA A 69 8.65 -6.59 1.43
N VAL A 70 7.85 -5.61 1.05
CA VAL A 70 8.26 -4.19 1.00
C VAL A 70 8.65 -3.68 2.38
N ARG A 71 7.88 -4.07 3.40
CA ARG A 71 8.03 -3.53 4.76
C ARG A 71 9.15 -4.16 5.57
N GLU A 72 9.53 -5.41 5.30
CA GLU A 72 10.42 -6.23 6.13
C GLU A 72 11.78 -5.61 6.42
N LEU A 73 12.41 -4.96 5.44
CA LEU A 73 13.74 -4.38 5.61
C LEU A 73 13.72 -2.92 6.10
N ASP A 74 12.55 -2.29 6.11
CA ASP A 74 12.37 -0.88 6.48
C ASP A 74 13.24 0.08 5.63
N PHE A 75 13.47 -0.26 4.36
CA PHE A 75 14.30 0.49 3.41
C PHE A 75 13.52 1.26 2.34
N HIS A 76 12.21 1.03 2.25
CA HIS A 76 11.35 1.79 1.34
C HIS A 76 11.17 3.22 1.83
N ASP A 77 10.55 4.04 1.01
CA ASP A 77 10.48 5.48 1.25
C ASP A 77 9.91 5.88 2.61
N THR A 78 10.37 7.01 3.10
CA THR A 78 9.91 7.62 4.35
C THR A 78 9.62 9.09 4.12
N PHE A 79 8.47 9.56 4.60
CA PHE A 79 8.12 10.98 4.63
C PHE A 79 8.06 11.49 6.07
N LEU A 80 8.73 12.62 6.33
CA LEU A 80 8.86 13.23 7.66
C LEU A 80 8.22 14.62 7.68
N ALA A 81 7.32 14.86 8.60
CA ALA A 81 6.69 16.17 8.84
C ALA A 81 6.29 16.32 10.31
N ALA A 82 5.02 16.65 10.63
CA ALA A 82 4.52 16.64 12.01
C ALA A 82 4.60 15.23 12.63
N ASP A 83 4.39 14.21 11.82
CA ASP A 83 4.64 12.81 12.13
C ASP A 83 5.60 12.21 11.07
N TYR A 84 5.74 10.92 11.01
CA TYR A 84 6.42 10.20 9.93
C TYR A 84 5.52 9.10 9.40
N SER A 85 5.76 8.68 8.15
CA SER A 85 5.04 7.58 7.53
C SER A 85 5.83 7.02 6.34
N HIS A 86 5.35 5.92 5.80
CA HIS A 86 5.94 5.24 4.65
C HIS A 86 4.92 5.20 3.50
N PRO A 87 4.85 6.24 2.66
CA PRO A 87 3.86 6.29 1.59
C PRO A 87 3.97 5.15 0.58
N GLY A 88 5.15 4.54 0.43
CA GLY A 88 5.36 3.36 -0.41
C GLY A 88 4.52 2.14 -0.02
N ASP A 89 4.05 2.07 1.21
CA ASP A 89 3.13 1.03 1.67
C ASP A 89 1.79 1.04 0.92
N ASN A 90 1.43 2.15 0.24
CA ASN A 90 0.26 2.23 -0.63
C ASN A 90 0.40 1.40 -1.91
N ILE A 91 1.62 1.17 -2.40
CA ILE A 91 1.86 0.58 -3.72
C ILE A 91 1.39 -0.87 -3.80
N PRO A 92 1.73 -1.79 -2.88
CA PRO A 92 1.32 -3.19 -2.98
C PRO A 92 -0.19 -3.39 -3.09
N PRO A 93 -1.06 -2.80 -2.24
CA PRO A 93 -2.50 -3.01 -2.35
C PRO A 93 -3.11 -2.36 -3.61
N ILE A 94 -2.66 -1.17 -4.01
CA ILE A 94 -3.16 -0.50 -5.21
C ILE A 94 -2.76 -1.30 -6.46
N LEU A 95 -1.51 -1.79 -6.53
CA LEU A 95 -1.03 -2.62 -7.63
C LEU A 95 -1.81 -3.95 -7.73
N ALA A 96 -2.04 -4.61 -6.60
CA ALA A 96 -2.77 -5.88 -6.59
C ALA A 96 -4.20 -5.72 -7.13
N VAL A 97 -4.91 -4.66 -6.74
CA VAL A 97 -6.25 -4.36 -7.26
C VAL A 97 -6.18 -4.02 -8.76
N ALA A 98 -5.19 -3.20 -9.18
CA ALA A 98 -5.00 -2.87 -10.59
C ALA A 98 -4.81 -4.12 -11.47
N GLN A 99 -3.97 -5.06 -11.03
CA GLN A 99 -3.72 -6.32 -11.72
C GLN A 99 -4.99 -7.18 -11.81
N GLN A 100 -5.67 -7.42 -10.67
CA GLN A 100 -6.89 -8.25 -10.65
C GLN A 100 -8.03 -7.65 -11.47
N LYS A 101 -8.10 -6.34 -11.57
CA LYS A 101 -9.10 -5.63 -12.40
C LYS A 101 -8.65 -5.38 -13.83
N ASN A 102 -7.42 -5.79 -14.18
CA ASN A 102 -6.81 -5.59 -15.50
C ASN A 102 -6.88 -4.10 -15.94
N LEU A 103 -6.50 -3.19 -15.03
CA LEU A 103 -6.51 -1.76 -15.28
C LEU A 103 -5.21 -1.29 -15.95
N SER A 104 -5.26 -0.12 -16.55
CA SER A 104 -4.12 0.45 -17.26
C SER A 104 -3.03 0.99 -16.32
N GLY A 105 -1.81 1.14 -16.83
CA GLY A 105 -0.72 1.78 -16.07
C GLY A 105 -1.04 3.21 -15.66
N ILE A 106 -1.81 3.95 -16.46
CA ILE A 106 -2.21 5.32 -16.10
C ILE A 106 -3.22 5.34 -14.95
N ASP A 107 -4.11 4.36 -14.87
CA ASP A 107 -5.01 4.20 -13.73
C ASP A 107 -4.24 3.86 -12.46
N LEU A 108 -3.24 2.96 -12.56
CA LEU A 108 -2.34 2.63 -11.45
C LEU A 108 -1.61 3.86 -10.94
N ILE A 109 -1.01 4.65 -11.84
CA ILE A 109 -0.29 5.88 -11.49
C ILE A 109 -1.23 6.86 -10.77
N ARG A 110 -2.43 7.07 -11.28
CA ARG A 110 -3.45 7.93 -10.64
C ARG A 110 -3.78 7.46 -9.24
N GLY A 111 -4.01 6.16 -9.04
CA GLY A 111 -4.29 5.57 -7.73
C GLY A 111 -3.14 5.78 -6.74
N ILE A 112 -1.90 5.54 -7.16
CA ILE A 112 -0.71 5.74 -6.31
C ILE A 112 -0.53 7.22 -5.95
N ILE A 113 -0.64 8.15 -6.92
CA ILE A 113 -0.57 9.60 -6.64
C ILE A 113 -1.61 9.98 -5.58
N THR A 114 -2.86 9.53 -5.73
CA THR A 114 -3.93 9.83 -4.77
C THR A 114 -3.61 9.29 -3.38
N GLY A 115 -3.13 8.05 -3.27
CA GLY A 115 -2.73 7.45 -1.99
C GLY A 115 -1.60 8.23 -1.32
N TYR A 116 -0.55 8.58 -2.07
CA TYR A 116 0.56 9.39 -1.56
C TYR A 116 0.09 10.76 -1.09
N GLU A 117 -0.71 11.46 -1.90
CA GLU A 117 -1.19 12.80 -1.57
C GLU A 117 -2.01 12.81 -0.28
N VAL A 118 -2.93 11.86 -0.13
CA VAL A 118 -3.73 11.73 1.09
C VAL A 118 -2.83 11.43 2.29
N GLN A 119 -1.93 10.45 2.20
CA GLN A 119 -1.07 10.08 3.32
C GLN A 119 -0.13 11.21 3.73
N VAL A 120 0.54 11.84 2.77
CA VAL A 120 1.48 12.95 3.01
C VAL A 120 0.77 14.14 3.69
N ASN A 121 -0.45 14.47 3.27
CA ASN A 121 -1.20 15.56 3.90
C ASN A 121 -1.68 15.21 5.31
N LEU A 122 -2.07 13.96 5.58
CA LEU A 122 -2.37 13.50 6.94
C LEU A 122 -1.14 13.60 7.85
N VAL A 123 0.03 13.14 7.38
CA VAL A 123 1.30 13.21 8.14
C VAL A 123 1.72 14.65 8.43
N LYS A 124 1.47 15.59 7.50
CA LYS A 124 1.73 17.02 7.72
C LYS A 124 0.80 17.64 8.76
N GLY A 125 -0.44 17.17 8.83
CA GLY A 125 -1.48 17.79 9.63
C GLY A 125 -1.63 17.22 11.04
N ILE A 126 -1.26 15.94 11.26
CA ILE A 126 -1.57 15.25 12.52
C ILE A 126 -0.38 14.39 12.95
N CYS A 127 0.14 14.64 14.16
CA CYS A 127 1.07 13.74 14.84
C CYS A 127 0.29 12.69 15.64
N LEU A 128 0.09 11.50 15.05
CA LEU A 128 -0.64 10.42 15.70
C LEU A 128 0.05 9.91 16.97
N HIS A 129 1.39 9.98 17.03
CA HIS A 129 2.17 9.56 18.18
C HIS A 129 1.86 10.36 19.45
N GLU A 130 1.50 11.64 19.34
CA GLU A 130 1.05 12.45 20.47
C GLU A 130 -0.25 11.92 21.09
N HIS A 131 -1.05 11.21 20.28
CA HIS A 131 -2.31 10.60 20.68
C HIS A 131 -2.19 9.11 21.01
N LYS A 132 -0.97 8.57 21.13
CA LYS A 132 -0.72 7.13 21.36
C LYS A 132 -1.28 6.22 20.26
N ILE A 133 -1.47 6.76 19.07
CA ILE A 133 -1.85 6.04 17.86
C ILE A 133 -0.60 5.79 17.03
N ASP A 134 -0.46 4.61 16.46
CA ASP A 134 0.67 4.29 15.59
C ASP A 134 0.51 4.98 14.23
N HIS A 135 1.61 5.50 13.66
CA HIS A 135 1.62 6.19 12.38
C HIS A 135 1.07 5.34 11.22
N ILE A 136 1.06 4.02 11.35
CA ILE A 136 0.48 3.13 10.35
C ILE A 136 -1.02 3.41 10.12
N ALA A 137 -1.72 4.05 11.06
CA ALA A 137 -3.11 4.43 10.89
C ALA A 137 -3.34 5.44 9.75
N HIS A 138 -2.30 6.14 9.28
CA HIS A 138 -2.38 6.95 8.06
C HIS A 138 -2.59 6.12 6.79
N LEU A 139 -2.19 4.84 6.80
CA LEU A 139 -2.20 3.98 5.61
C LEU A 139 -3.62 3.57 5.18
N GLY A 140 -4.48 3.18 6.12
CA GLY A 140 -5.85 2.74 5.79
C GLY A 140 -6.62 3.75 4.94
N PRO A 141 -6.76 5.02 5.39
CA PRO A 141 -7.39 6.09 4.63
C PRO A 141 -6.76 6.34 3.26
N SER A 142 -5.43 6.34 3.18
CA SER A 142 -4.70 6.62 1.94
C SER A 142 -4.86 5.52 0.90
N VAL A 143 -4.79 4.25 1.32
CA VAL A 143 -5.05 3.10 0.45
C VAL A 143 -6.49 3.10 -0.06
N ALA A 144 -7.46 3.38 0.81
CA ALA A 144 -8.86 3.46 0.40
C ALA A 144 -9.09 4.56 -0.65
N ALA A 145 -8.49 5.74 -0.45
CA ALA A 145 -8.53 6.83 -1.42
C ALA A 145 -7.85 6.44 -2.75
N GLY A 146 -6.66 5.84 -2.67
CA GLY A 146 -5.90 5.41 -3.83
C GLY A 146 -6.63 4.36 -4.66
N ILE A 147 -7.19 3.33 -4.02
CA ILE A 147 -7.99 2.30 -4.69
C ILE A 147 -9.28 2.90 -5.26
N GLY A 148 -9.94 3.79 -4.54
CA GLY A 148 -11.14 4.47 -5.04
C GLY A 148 -10.86 5.29 -6.29
N SER A 149 -9.75 6.04 -6.32
CA SER A 149 -9.28 6.77 -7.49
C SER A 149 -8.87 5.85 -8.65
N LEU A 150 -8.15 4.76 -8.36
CA LEU A 150 -7.79 3.72 -9.32
C LEU A 150 -9.03 3.16 -10.04
N LEU A 151 -10.08 2.86 -9.28
CA LEU A 151 -11.34 2.29 -9.78
C LEU A 151 -12.29 3.34 -10.37
N ASN A 152 -11.90 4.61 -10.38
CA ASN A 152 -12.71 5.74 -10.84
C ASN A 152 -14.09 5.80 -10.17
N LEU A 153 -14.13 5.56 -8.85
CA LEU A 153 -15.33 5.69 -8.04
C LEU A 153 -15.70 7.16 -7.84
N ASP A 154 -16.96 7.44 -7.56
CA ASP A 154 -17.40 8.79 -7.22
C ASP A 154 -16.87 9.24 -5.85
N THR A 155 -16.82 10.54 -5.63
CA THR A 155 -16.23 11.15 -4.43
C THR A 155 -16.91 10.70 -3.14
N GLU A 156 -18.24 10.52 -3.16
CA GLU A 156 -18.99 10.08 -1.96
C GLU A 156 -18.61 8.64 -1.61
N THR A 157 -18.53 7.74 -2.59
CA THR A 157 -18.09 6.36 -2.39
C THR A 157 -16.67 6.29 -1.85
N ILE A 158 -15.75 7.11 -2.39
CA ILE A 158 -14.37 7.20 -1.87
C ILE A 158 -14.36 7.71 -0.43
N TYR A 159 -15.12 8.75 -0.13
CA TYR A 159 -15.23 9.29 1.23
C TYR A 159 -15.73 8.24 2.24
N GLN A 160 -16.80 7.51 1.90
CA GLN A 160 -17.31 6.43 2.75
C GLN A 160 -16.28 5.30 2.93
N SER A 161 -15.53 4.96 1.88
CA SER A 161 -14.47 3.95 1.94
C SER A 161 -13.34 4.37 2.89
N ILE A 162 -12.95 5.65 2.86
CA ILE A 162 -11.96 6.22 3.78
C ILE A 162 -12.45 6.13 5.23
N GLN A 163 -13.71 6.49 5.50
CA GLN A 163 -14.30 6.40 6.83
C GLN A 163 -14.30 4.96 7.34
N GLN A 164 -14.69 4.01 6.49
CA GLN A 164 -14.70 2.59 6.85
C GLN A 164 -13.28 2.06 7.10
N ALA A 165 -12.31 2.43 6.28
CA ALA A 165 -10.91 2.06 6.47
C ALA A 165 -10.37 2.60 7.79
N LEU A 166 -10.63 3.87 8.10
CA LEU A 166 -10.21 4.48 9.36
C LEU A 166 -10.81 3.75 10.57
N HIS A 167 -12.10 3.41 10.51
CA HIS A 167 -12.76 2.68 11.59
C HIS A 167 -12.14 1.32 11.90
N THR A 168 -11.61 0.62 10.89
CA THR A 168 -11.14 -0.77 11.02
C THR A 168 -9.62 -0.92 11.14
N THR A 169 -8.83 0.11 10.84
CA THR A 169 -7.37 -0.01 10.72
C THR A 169 -6.57 0.80 11.73
N VAL A 170 -7.21 1.48 12.68
CA VAL A 170 -6.49 2.25 13.70
C VAL A 170 -5.78 1.32 14.68
N SER A 171 -4.46 1.45 14.75
CA SER A 171 -3.60 0.73 15.70
C SER A 171 -3.07 1.67 16.77
N THR A 172 -3.09 1.22 18.04
CA THR A 172 -2.45 1.96 19.12
C THR A 172 -0.95 1.63 19.23
N ARG A 173 -0.18 2.50 19.83
CA ARG A 173 1.24 2.26 20.14
C ARG A 173 1.46 1.10 21.10
N GLN A 174 0.44 0.71 21.86
CA GLN A 174 0.45 -0.45 22.73
C GLN A 174 0.86 -1.72 21.99
N SER A 175 0.35 -1.94 20.79
CA SER A 175 0.65 -3.14 20.00
C SER A 175 2.12 -3.24 19.57
N ARG A 176 2.80 -2.10 19.44
CA ARG A 176 4.18 -2.03 18.96
C ARG A 176 5.20 -1.92 20.09
N LYS A 177 4.93 -1.10 21.10
CA LYS A 177 5.91 -0.70 22.13
C LYS A 177 5.46 -0.99 23.57
N GLY A 178 4.22 -1.43 23.77
CA GLY A 178 3.66 -1.62 25.10
C GLY A 178 3.36 -0.32 25.85
N GLU A 179 3.17 0.78 25.14
CA GLU A 179 2.94 2.12 25.71
C GLU A 179 1.45 2.45 25.85
#